data_b198a1489e39a0c6075cc9b1ca612483
#
_entry.id   b198a1489e39a0c6075cc9b1ca612483
#
_cell.length_a   1.000
_cell.length_b   1.000
_cell.length_c   1.000
_cell.angle_alpha   90.00
_cell.angle_beta   90.00
_cell.angle_gamma   90.00
#
_symmetry.space_group_name_H-M   'P 1'
#
loop_
_entity.id
_entity.type
_entity.pdbx_description
1 polymer ?
#
loop_
_entity_poly.entity_id
_entity_poly.type
_entity_poly.pdbx_seq_one_letter_code
_entity_poly.pdbx_strand_id
1 'polypeptide(L)'
;MNNLTLHRGGWEATKADLASVPVPEATPSYHPVPYSRFVEEIELHIPRFGLHVQSSSFALARNGSQMFGVLTCTNGHPGKDYALAIGLRNSYDRSLSVGLVAGTRVFCCDNLAFSGEVSMARKHTANVFRDLPDLIYRMLSQVTVMKARTDEEIAAMKTLRFSTERAHHLMVLAIRANILPASRLPKIIDAWDQPRHEEFMPRTAWSLFNAVTEVLKAGRPREQVEASLRLSTLFRTVLS
;
A
#
# COMPACT_ATOMS: atom_id res chain seq x y z
N MET A 1 -2.44 14.43 3.76
CA MET A 1 -1.62 13.71 4.76
C MET A 1 -0.65 12.85 4.00
N ASN A 2 0.65 13.02 4.24
CA ASN A 2 1.67 12.24 3.56
C ASN A 2 1.51 10.76 3.92
N ASN A 3 1.30 9.91 2.91
CA ASN A 3 1.16 8.46 3.09
C ASN A 3 2.52 7.77 3.36
N LEU A 4 3.60 8.54 3.42
CA LEU A 4 4.95 8.08 3.66
C LEU A 4 5.30 8.27 5.14
N THR A 5 5.63 7.19 5.82
CA THR A 5 6.12 7.26 7.20
C THR A 5 7.64 7.38 7.15
N LEU A 6 8.15 8.55 7.56
CA LEU A 6 9.58 8.82 7.61
C LEU A 6 10.17 8.35 8.93
N HIS A 7 11.18 7.47 8.86
CA HIS A 7 11.89 6.96 10.04
C HIS A 7 13.41 6.92 9.79
N ARG A 8 14.18 6.85 10.86
CA ARG A 8 15.65 6.62 10.85
C ARG A 8 16.46 7.52 9.91
N GLY A 9 16.16 8.86 9.93
CA GLY A 9 16.96 9.82 9.17
C GLY A 9 16.58 9.90 7.68
N GLY A 10 15.44 9.36 7.28
CA GLY A 10 14.84 9.68 6.00
C GLY A 10 14.19 11.07 6.04
N TRP A 11 14.21 11.78 4.91
CA TRP A 11 13.56 13.08 4.76
C TRP A 11 12.67 13.11 3.54
N GLU A 12 11.63 13.96 3.60
CA GLU A 12 10.76 14.22 2.43
C GLU A 12 11.58 14.79 1.27
N ALA A 13 11.30 14.30 0.08
CA ALA A 13 11.97 14.72 -1.14
C ALA A 13 10.95 15.08 -2.22
N THR A 14 11.29 16.06 -3.04
CA THR A 14 10.56 16.41 -4.26
C THR A 14 11.12 15.63 -5.46
N LYS A 15 10.42 15.66 -6.60
CA LYS A 15 10.98 15.11 -7.86
C LYS A 15 12.30 15.81 -8.25
N ALA A 16 12.44 17.10 -7.97
CA ALA A 16 13.68 17.82 -8.20
C ALA A 16 14.82 17.30 -7.34
N ASP A 17 14.54 17.00 -6.06
CA ASP A 17 15.52 16.39 -5.17
C ASP A 17 15.93 15.00 -5.68
N LEU A 18 14.99 14.18 -6.15
CA LEU A 18 15.31 12.87 -6.76
C LEU A 18 16.22 13.00 -7.97
N ALA A 19 16.00 14.00 -8.81
CA ALA A 19 16.80 14.27 -9.99
C ALA A 19 18.21 14.81 -9.65
N SER A 20 18.35 15.48 -8.51
CA SER A 20 19.62 16.06 -8.06
C SER A 20 20.58 15.05 -7.43
N VAL A 21 20.09 13.85 -7.02
CA VAL A 21 20.97 12.83 -6.42
C VAL A 21 21.92 12.29 -7.48
N PRO A 22 23.25 12.37 -7.28
CA PRO A 22 24.23 11.87 -8.24
C PRO A 22 24.04 10.37 -8.49
N VAL A 23 23.94 10.01 -9.76
CA VAL A 23 23.83 8.60 -10.15
C VAL A 23 25.23 7.99 -10.14
N PRO A 24 25.46 6.88 -9.42
CA PRO A 24 26.75 6.22 -9.42
C PRO A 24 27.15 5.71 -10.81
N GLU A 25 28.44 5.56 -11.04
CA GLU A 25 28.95 4.97 -12.28
C GLU A 25 28.50 3.49 -12.40
N ALA A 26 28.15 3.10 -13.61
CA ALA A 26 27.84 1.71 -13.92
C ALA A 26 29.10 0.86 -13.89
N THR A 27 28.94 -0.40 -13.46
CA THR A 27 29.99 -1.43 -13.55
C THR A 27 29.46 -2.60 -14.39
N PRO A 28 30.30 -3.56 -14.80
CA PRO A 28 29.82 -4.72 -15.57
C PRO A 28 28.67 -5.50 -14.90
N SER A 29 28.60 -5.50 -13.55
CA SER A 29 27.59 -6.21 -12.78
C SER A 29 26.51 -5.31 -12.15
N TYR A 30 26.66 -3.98 -12.24
CA TYR A 30 25.76 -3.02 -11.59
C TYR A 30 25.44 -1.85 -12.52
N HIS A 31 24.16 -1.71 -12.82
CA HIS A 31 23.63 -0.63 -13.64
C HIS A 31 22.58 0.16 -12.81
N PRO A 32 22.96 1.30 -12.20
CA PRO A 32 22.06 2.08 -11.38
C PRO A 32 20.92 2.67 -12.22
N VAL A 33 19.71 2.57 -11.74
CA VAL A 33 18.54 3.19 -12.36
C VAL A 33 18.35 4.57 -11.72
N PRO A 34 18.44 5.68 -12.48
CA PRO A 34 18.19 7.01 -11.96
C PRO A 34 16.80 7.12 -11.31
N TYR A 35 16.72 7.75 -10.15
CA TYR A 35 15.45 7.86 -9.39
C TYR A 35 14.38 8.58 -10.19
N SER A 36 14.70 9.73 -10.79
CA SER A 36 13.77 10.49 -11.62
C SER A 36 13.24 9.67 -12.80
N ARG A 37 14.15 8.99 -13.54
CA ARG A 37 13.78 8.13 -14.67
C ARG A 37 12.86 6.99 -14.24
N PHE A 38 13.08 6.38 -13.08
CA PHE A 38 12.23 5.31 -12.57
C PHE A 38 10.80 5.81 -12.29
N VAL A 39 10.68 6.98 -11.66
CA VAL A 39 9.37 7.60 -11.39
C VAL A 39 8.67 7.98 -12.70
N GLU A 40 9.37 8.64 -13.63
CA GLU A 40 8.85 9.06 -14.92
C GLU A 40 8.34 7.88 -15.75
N GLU A 41 9.09 6.78 -15.78
CA GLU A 41 8.70 5.56 -16.50
C GLU A 41 7.39 4.98 -15.97
N ILE A 42 7.21 4.98 -14.65
CA ILE A 42 5.96 4.51 -14.04
C ILE A 42 4.80 5.45 -14.35
N GLU A 43 5.00 6.76 -14.18
CA GLU A 43 3.96 7.76 -14.45
C GLU A 43 3.52 7.76 -15.92
N LEU A 44 4.44 7.50 -16.85
CA LEU A 44 4.15 7.35 -18.29
C LEU A 44 3.22 6.16 -18.59
N HIS A 45 3.34 5.08 -17.80
CA HIS A 45 2.57 3.85 -18.04
C HIS A 45 1.21 3.84 -17.32
N ILE A 46 1.08 4.51 -16.17
CA ILE A 46 -0.14 4.53 -15.35
C ILE A 46 -1.42 4.87 -16.16
N PRO A 47 -1.45 5.91 -17.04
CA PRO A 47 -2.66 6.25 -17.77
C PRO A 47 -3.14 5.17 -18.74
N ARG A 48 -2.24 4.31 -19.25
CA ARG A 48 -2.58 3.21 -20.16
C ARG A 48 -3.48 2.16 -19.52
N PHE A 49 -3.55 2.15 -18.20
CA PHE A 49 -4.38 1.24 -17.39
C PHE A 49 -5.63 1.94 -16.81
N GLY A 50 -6.00 3.11 -17.35
CA GLY A 50 -7.16 3.88 -16.86
C GLY A 50 -6.95 4.44 -15.44
N LEU A 51 -5.71 4.57 -15.01
CA LEU A 51 -5.33 5.14 -13.73
C LEU A 51 -4.71 6.53 -13.90
N HIS A 52 -4.87 7.38 -12.89
CA HIS A 52 -4.29 8.72 -12.84
C HIS A 52 -3.64 8.94 -11.48
N VAL A 53 -2.46 9.52 -11.45
CA VAL A 53 -1.78 9.89 -10.21
C VAL A 53 -2.51 11.10 -9.62
N GLN A 54 -3.09 10.91 -8.44
CA GLN A 54 -3.76 11.97 -7.67
C GLN A 54 -2.77 12.74 -6.79
N SER A 55 -1.84 12.02 -6.18
CA SER A 55 -0.78 12.60 -5.37
C SER A 55 0.45 11.71 -5.38
N SER A 56 1.61 12.32 -5.16
CA SER A 56 2.88 11.61 -5.01
C SER A 56 3.61 12.12 -3.77
N SER A 57 4.28 11.21 -3.06
CA SER A 57 5.15 11.53 -1.93
C SER A 57 6.43 10.74 -2.09
N PHE A 58 7.58 11.40 -1.90
CA PHE A 58 8.89 10.77 -2.01
C PHE A 58 9.70 11.01 -0.75
N ALA A 59 10.64 10.12 -0.49
CA ALA A 59 11.62 10.26 0.57
C ALA A 59 12.98 9.75 0.10
N LEU A 60 14.01 10.38 0.62
CA LEU A 60 15.40 9.95 0.52
C LEU A 60 15.89 9.55 1.91
N ALA A 61 16.74 8.54 1.96
CA ALA A 61 17.38 8.07 3.19
C ALA A 61 18.86 7.76 2.92
N ARG A 62 19.64 7.57 3.99
CA ARG A 62 21.07 7.26 3.92
C ARG A 62 21.84 8.20 2.99
N ASN A 63 21.73 9.49 3.26
CA ASN A 63 22.38 10.53 2.45
C ASN A 63 22.02 10.47 0.95
N GLY A 64 20.74 10.16 0.64
CA GLY A 64 20.26 10.08 -0.73
C GLY A 64 20.52 8.75 -1.44
N SER A 65 21.23 7.81 -0.80
CA SER A 65 21.54 6.52 -1.43
C SER A 65 20.35 5.56 -1.51
N GLN A 66 19.23 5.88 -0.85
CA GLN A 66 18.00 5.10 -0.92
C GLN A 66 16.80 6.03 -1.20
N MET A 67 15.92 5.60 -2.09
CA MET A 67 14.72 6.31 -2.50
C MET A 67 13.48 5.44 -2.23
N PHE A 68 12.44 6.10 -1.73
CA PHE A 68 11.11 5.57 -1.53
C PHE A 68 10.09 6.54 -2.11
N GLY A 69 9.00 5.98 -2.61
CA GLY A 69 7.91 6.80 -3.11
C GLY A 69 6.57 6.09 -2.93
N VAL A 70 5.51 6.88 -2.86
CA VAL A 70 4.13 6.40 -2.92
C VAL A 70 3.39 7.28 -3.93
N LEU A 71 2.81 6.65 -4.92
CA LEU A 71 1.87 7.26 -5.85
C LEU A 71 0.47 6.83 -5.44
N THR A 72 -0.37 7.78 -5.07
CA THR A 72 -1.81 7.53 -4.84
C THR A 72 -2.51 7.70 -6.17
N CYS A 73 -3.22 6.66 -6.61
CA CYS A 73 -3.85 6.60 -7.92
C CYS A 73 -5.37 6.54 -7.82
N THR A 74 -6.05 7.10 -8.82
CA THR A 74 -7.49 7.03 -9.02
C THR A 74 -7.80 6.60 -10.45
N ASN A 75 -9.00 6.09 -10.69
CA ASN A 75 -9.52 5.78 -12.03
C ASN A 75 -10.49 6.85 -12.56
N GLY A 76 -10.33 8.09 -12.14
CA GLY A 76 -11.22 9.19 -12.53
C GLY A 76 -12.49 9.32 -11.68
N HIS A 77 -12.84 8.27 -10.94
CA HIS A 77 -13.85 8.34 -9.89
C HIS A 77 -13.13 8.30 -8.55
N PRO A 78 -13.18 9.36 -7.72
CA PRO A 78 -12.63 9.29 -6.39
C PRO A 78 -13.38 8.20 -5.64
N GLY A 79 -12.75 7.05 -5.48
CA GLY A 79 -13.26 5.97 -4.65
C GLY A 79 -13.37 6.50 -3.23
N LYS A 80 -14.59 6.58 -2.71
CA LYS A 80 -14.83 7.04 -1.33
C LYS A 80 -14.29 6.06 -0.29
N ASP A 81 -14.08 4.82 -0.69
CA ASP A 81 -13.84 3.71 0.23
C ASP A 81 -12.37 3.39 0.47
N TYR A 82 -11.51 3.57 -0.54
CA TYR A 82 -10.07 3.33 -0.44
C TYR A 82 -9.29 4.07 -1.51
N ALA A 83 -8.01 4.27 -1.27
CA ALA A 83 -7.06 4.76 -2.25
C ALA A 83 -6.19 3.60 -2.76
N LEU A 84 -6.03 3.49 -4.07
CA LEU A 84 -5.03 2.64 -4.67
C LEU A 84 -3.67 3.33 -4.53
N ALA A 85 -2.69 2.63 -3.97
CA ALA A 85 -1.35 3.16 -3.82
C ALA A 85 -0.32 2.25 -4.49
N ILE A 86 0.64 2.87 -5.18
CA ILE A 86 1.80 2.22 -5.78
C ILE A 86 3.03 2.71 -5.02
N GLY A 87 3.66 1.80 -4.28
CA GLY A 87 4.90 2.06 -3.57
C GLY A 87 6.10 1.78 -4.46
N LEU A 88 7.10 2.64 -4.35
CA LEU A 88 8.34 2.61 -5.12
C LEU A 88 9.52 2.52 -4.18
N ARG A 89 10.53 1.75 -4.55
CA ARG A 89 11.85 1.77 -3.88
C ARG A 89 12.97 1.59 -4.88
N ASN A 90 14.09 2.21 -4.59
CA ASN A 90 15.31 2.06 -5.35
C ASN A 90 16.52 2.41 -4.47
N SER A 91 17.72 1.94 -4.80
CA SER A 91 18.93 2.37 -4.08
C SER A 91 20.16 2.43 -4.96
N TYR A 92 21.06 3.35 -4.61
CA TYR A 92 22.40 3.48 -5.18
C TYR A 92 23.47 2.76 -4.37
N ASP A 93 23.19 2.44 -3.10
CA ASP A 93 24.08 1.66 -2.21
C ASP A 93 23.98 0.14 -2.42
N ARG A 94 23.23 -0.31 -3.44
CA ARG A 94 22.99 -1.72 -3.78
C ARG A 94 22.22 -2.53 -2.71
N SER A 95 21.74 -1.86 -1.65
CA SER A 95 21.01 -2.53 -0.57
C SER A 95 19.61 -2.96 -0.96
N LEU A 96 19.01 -2.28 -1.97
CA LEU A 96 17.67 -2.55 -2.46
C LEU A 96 17.65 -2.76 -3.97
N SER A 97 16.82 -3.67 -4.42
CA SER A 97 16.44 -3.77 -5.83
C SER A 97 15.50 -2.63 -6.21
N VAL A 98 15.45 -2.24 -7.48
CA VAL A 98 14.31 -1.50 -8.03
C VAL A 98 13.06 -2.29 -7.73
N GLY A 99 12.11 -1.70 -7.02
CA GLY A 99 10.93 -2.41 -6.55
C GLY A 99 9.67 -1.59 -6.67
N LEU A 100 8.60 -2.30 -7.01
CA LEU A 100 7.25 -1.80 -7.13
C LEU A 100 6.34 -2.66 -6.26
N VAL A 101 5.41 -2.02 -5.58
CA VAL A 101 4.36 -2.70 -4.84
C VAL A 101 3.07 -1.93 -5.00
N ALA A 102 1.97 -2.64 -5.14
CA ALA A 102 0.65 -2.01 -5.20
C ALA A 102 -0.31 -2.68 -4.23
N GLY A 103 -1.22 -1.89 -3.70
CA GLY A 103 -2.25 -2.33 -2.77
C GLY A 103 -3.25 -1.22 -2.48
N THR A 104 -4.31 -1.57 -1.81
CA THR A 104 -5.31 -0.60 -1.32
C THR A 104 -4.80 0.23 -0.15
N ARG A 105 -3.73 -0.25 0.51
CA ARG A 105 -2.99 0.46 1.54
C ARG A 105 -1.52 0.08 1.44
N VAL A 106 -0.71 0.99 0.96
CA VAL A 106 0.75 0.83 0.96
C VAL A 106 1.31 1.58 2.15
N PHE A 107 1.97 0.86 3.03
CA PHE A 107 2.71 1.45 4.13
C PHE A 107 4.20 1.30 3.83
N CYS A 108 4.90 2.42 3.87
CA CYS A 108 6.35 2.45 3.87
C CYS A 108 6.81 2.52 5.32
N CYS A 109 7.54 1.53 5.78
CA CYS A 109 8.08 1.49 7.15
C CYS A 109 9.61 1.50 7.13
N ASP A 110 10.21 1.72 8.30
CA ASP A 110 11.65 1.84 8.55
C ASP A 110 12.52 0.75 7.95
N ASN A 111 11.99 -0.45 7.86
CA ASN A 111 12.72 -1.59 7.31
C ASN A 111 12.63 -1.65 5.79
N LEU A 112 12.07 -0.60 5.16
CA LEU A 112 12.00 -0.49 3.71
C LEU A 112 11.32 -1.69 3.04
N ALA A 113 10.48 -2.39 3.78
CA ALA A 113 9.67 -3.49 3.29
C ALA A 113 8.35 -2.93 2.79
N PHE A 114 8.16 -2.95 1.50
CA PHE A 114 6.83 -2.78 0.92
C PHE A 114 6.06 -4.08 1.08
N SER A 115 4.88 -3.97 1.57
CA SER A 115 3.94 -5.07 1.68
C SER A 115 2.65 -4.64 0.99
N GLY A 116 2.36 -5.24 -0.12
CA GLY A 116 1.18 -4.99 -0.92
C GLY A 116 0.69 -6.28 -1.56
N GLU A 117 -0.50 -6.25 -2.15
CA GLU A 117 -1.09 -7.42 -2.79
C GLU A 117 -0.33 -7.84 -4.06
N VAL A 118 0.28 -6.87 -4.74
CA VAL A 118 1.14 -7.08 -5.92
C VAL A 118 2.51 -6.51 -5.63
N SER A 119 3.55 -7.31 -5.82
CA SER A 119 4.93 -6.90 -5.56
C SER A 119 5.85 -7.42 -6.66
N MET A 120 6.68 -6.55 -7.21
CA MET A 120 7.69 -6.88 -8.20
C MET A 120 9.00 -6.18 -7.90
N ALA A 121 10.12 -6.85 -8.21
CA ALA A 121 11.43 -6.27 -8.02
C ALA A 121 12.42 -6.74 -9.10
N ARG A 122 13.40 -5.89 -9.43
CA ARG A 122 14.48 -6.19 -10.38
C ARG A 122 15.82 -5.73 -9.83
N LYS A 123 16.83 -6.61 -9.86
CA LYS A 123 18.20 -6.26 -9.50
C LYS A 123 18.80 -5.30 -10.54
N HIS A 124 19.74 -4.48 -10.11
CA HIS A 124 20.48 -3.52 -10.94
C HIS A 124 21.55 -4.21 -11.81
N THR A 125 21.13 -5.10 -12.70
CA THR A 125 22.04 -5.82 -13.63
C THR A 125 22.05 -5.14 -15.00
N ALA A 126 22.94 -5.57 -15.90
CA ALA A 126 23.05 -5.02 -17.26
C ALA A 126 21.73 -4.95 -18.04
N ASN A 127 20.78 -5.84 -17.74
CA ASN A 127 19.49 -5.89 -18.41
C ASN A 127 18.38 -5.07 -17.72
N VAL A 128 18.69 -4.33 -16.64
CA VAL A 128 17.65 -3.63 -15.85
C VAL A 128 16.83 -2.66 -16.70
N PHE A 129 17.46 -1.89 -17.57
CA PHE A 129 16.77 -0.92 -18.41
C PHE A 129 15.90 -1.55 -19.50
N ARG A 130 16.29 -2.73 -20.00
CA ARG A 130 15.50 -3.50 -20.95
C ARG A 130 14.26 -4.10 -20.28
N ASP A 131 14.43 -4.59 -19.05
CA ASP A 131 13.42 -5.37 -18.34
C ASP A 131 12.44 -4.49 -17.54
N LEU A 132 12.82 -3.23 -17.25
CA LEU A 132 12.04 -2.32 -16.40
C LEU A 132 10.65 -1.97 -16.97
N PRO A 133 10.50 -1.61 -18.27
CA PRO A 133 9.19 -1.32 -18.85
C PRO A 133 8.23 -2.51 -18.77
N ASP A 134 8.71 -3.73 -19.04
CA ASP A 134 7.93 -4.95 -18.97
C ASP A 134 7.53 -5.29 -17.52
N LEU A 135 8.41 -5.04 -16.55
CA LEU A 135 8.11 -5.18 -15.12
C LEU A 135 6.98 -4.22 -14.70
N ILE A 136 7.06 -2.95 -15.12
CA ILE A 136 6.05 -1.93 -14.82
C ILE A 136 4.71 -2.33 -15.45
N TYR A 137 4.73 -2.72 -16.73
CA TYR A 137 3.52 -3.15 -17.44
C TYR A 137 2.83 -4.33 -16.73
N ARG A 138 3.58 -5.37 -16.39
CA ARG A 138 3.03 -6.54 -15.68
C ARG A 138 2.46 -6.16 -14.32
N MET A 139 3.15 -5.31 -13.57
CA MET A 139 2.66 -4.83 -12.28
C MET A 139 1.35 -4.08 -12.43
N LEU A 140 1.26 -3.11 -13.36
CA LEU A 140 0.06 -2.32 -13.59
C LEU A 140 -1.13 -3.18 -14.09
N SER A 141 -0.87 -4.19 -14.92
CA SER A 141 -1.89 -5.17 -15.34
C SER A 141 -2.49 -5.91 -14.15
N GLN A 142 -1.65 -6.38 -13.21
CA GLN A 142 -2.12 -7.07 -12.01
C GLN A 142 -2.86 -6.11 -11.06
N VAL A 143 -2.43 -4.86 -10.97
CA VAL A 143 -3.12 -3.81 -10.20
C VAL A 143 -4.55 -3.59 -10.68
N THR A 144 -4.78 -3.60 -11.98
CA THR A 144 -6.13 -3.45 -12.55
C THR A 144 -7.05 -4.59 -12.13
N VAL A 145 -6.54 -5.84 -12.20
CA VAL A 145 -7.29 -7.02 -11.74
C VAL A 145 -7.55 -6.97 -10.24
N MET A 146 -6.53 -6.64 -9.45
CA MET A 146 -6.64 -6.48 -8.00
C MET A 146 -7.70 -5.44 -7.65
N LYS A 147 -7.70 -4.28 -8.34
CA LYS A 147 -8.67 -3.22 -8.11
C LYS A 147 -10.10 -3.69 -8.36
N ALA A 148 -10.37 -4.33 -9.50
CA ALA A 148 -11.70 -4.85 -9.82
C ALA A 148 -12.20 -5.81 -8.72
N ARG A 149 -11.37 -6.74 -8.29
CA ARG A 149 -11.68 -7.66 -7.20
C ARG A 149 -11.95 -6.92 -5.87
N THR A 150 -11.16 -5.92 -5.53
CA THR A 150 -11.37 -5.12 -4.31
C THR A 150 -12.69 -4.37 -4.34
N ASP A 151 -13.05 -3.79 -5.50
CA ASP A 151 -14.33 -3.10 -5.69
C ASP A 151 -15.52 -4.07 -5.47
N GLU A 152 -15.44 -5.30 -6.00
CA GLU A 152 -16.44 -6.35 -5.80
C GLU A 152 -16.53 -6.77 -4.32
N GLU A 153 -15.39 -7.00 -3.66
CA GLU A 153 -15.33 -7.36 -2.24
C GLU A 153 -15.96 -6.28 -1.35
N ILE A 154 -15.65 -5.00 -1.61
CA ILE A 154 -16.24 -3.87 -0.88
C ILE A 154 -17.75 -3.78 -1.13
N ALA A 155 -18.19 -3.91 -2.37
CA ALA A 155 -19.62 -3.92 -2.70
C ALA A 155 -20.35 -5.04 -1.95
N ALA A 156 -19.81 -6.25 -1.93
CA ALA A 156 -20.35 -7.37 -1.19
C ALA A 156 -20.37 -7.10 0.33
N MET A 157 -19.30 -6.55 0.90
CA MET A 157 -19.25 -6.18 2.32
C MET A 157 -20.29 -5.12 2.69
N LYS A 158 -20.59 -4.17 1.82
CA LYS A 158 -21.60 -3.12 2.05
C LYS A 158 -23.03 -3.64 2.07
N THR A 159 -23.31 -4.73 1.36
CA THR A 159 -24.64 -5.36 1.32
C THR A 159 -24.86 -6.36 2.44
N LEU A 160 -23.79 -6.99 2.94
CA LEU A 160 -23.86 -8.04 3.97
C LEU A 160 -24.09 -7.43 5.36
N ARG A 161 -25.31 -7.56 5.88
CA ARG A 161 -25.67 -7.09 7.21
C ARG A 161 -25.21 -8.08 8.29
N PHE A 162 -24.79 -7.54 9.43
CA PHE A 162 -24.40 -8.30 10.62
C PHE A 162 -25.32 -8.04 11.78
N SER A 163 -25.69 -9.10 12.50
CA SER A 163 -26.19 -8.99 13.87
C SER A 163 -25.04 -8.65 14.81
N THR A 164 -25.35 -8.18 16.00
CA THR A 164 -24.35 -7.89 17.05
C THR A 164 -23.54 -9.14 17.39
N GLU A 165 -24.21 -10.30 17.50
CA GLU A 165 -23.56 -11.58 17.82
C GLU A 165 -22.54 -11.96 16.73
N ARG A 166 -22.93 -11.82 15.46
CA ARG A 166 -22.02 -12.11 14.33
C ARG A 166 -20.84 -11.16 14.31
N ALA A 167 -21.05 -9.88 14.57
CA ALA A 167 -19.98 -8.90 14.65
C ALA A 167 -19.00 -9.23 15.80
N HIS A 168 -19.52 -9.53 16.99
CA HIS A 168 -18.69 -9.92 18.15
C HIS A 168 -17.93 -11.23 17.87
N HIS A 169 -18.55 -12.21 17.22
CA HIS A 169 -17.87 -13.43 16.82
C HIS A 169 -16.66 -13.14 15.92
N LEU A 170 -16.82 -12.27 14.90
CA LEU A 170 -15.73 -11.89 14.01
C LEU A 170 -14.64 -11.06 14.69
N MET A 171 -14.99 -10.22 15.66
CA MET A 171 -13.99 -9.52 16.49
C MET A 171 -13.12 -10.51 17.27
N VAL A 172 -13.72 -11.56 17.83
CA VAL A 172 -12.99 -12.62 18.52
C VAL A 172 -12.11 -13.40 17.53
N LEU A 173 -12.60 -13.73 16.35
CA LEU A 173 -11.79 -14.37 15.30
C LEU A 173 -10.62 -13.50 14.86
N ALA A 174 -10.80 -12.19 14.77
CA ALA A 174 -9.71 -11.26 14.45
C ALA A 174 -8.58 -11.29 15.51
N ILE A 175 -8.95 -11.42 16.79
CA ILE A 175 -7.97 -11.61 17.88
C ILE A 175 -7.27 -12.96 17.76
N ARG A 176 -8.00 -14.05 17.53
CA ARG A 176 -7.44 -15.40 17.37
C ARG A 176 -6.51 -15.51 16.15
N ALA A 177 -6.80 -14.75 15.10
CA ALA A 177 -5.95 -14.64 13.89
C ALA A 177 -4.73 -13.71 14.09
N ASN A 178 -4.48 -13.22 15.32
CA ASN A 178 -3.41 -12.26 15.62
C ASN A 178 -3.46 -10.99 14.73
N ILE A 179 -4.66 -10.53 14.40
CA ILE A 179 -4.86 -9.26 13.70
C ILE A 179 -4.70 -8.11 14.68
N LEU A 180 -5.25 -8.28 15.90
CA LEU A 180 -5.17 -7.32 16.99
C LEU A 180 -5.01 -8.07 18.33
N PRO A 181 -4.33 -7.45 19.32
CA PRO A 181 -4.30 -8.01 20.67
C PRO A 181 -5.66 -7.86 21.36
N ALA A 182 -6.00 -8.79 22.26
CA ALA A 182 -7.26 -8.80 22.99
C ALA A 182 -7.55 -7.49 23.74
N SER A 183 -6.51 -6.78 24.19
CA SER A 183 -6.63 -5.47 24.84
C SER A 183 -7.25 -4.37 23.97
N ARG A 184 -7.33 -4.60 22.65
CA ARG A 184 -7.95 -3.66 21.69
C ARG A 184 -9.45 -3.92 21.47
N LEU A 185 -9.98 -5.04 21.98
CA LEU A 185 -11.40 -5.40 21.78
C LEU A 185 -12.39 -4.31 22.21
N PRO A 186 -12.26 -3.65 23.36
CA PRO A 186 -13.18 -2.58 23.75
C PRO A 186 -13.22 -1.45 22.71
N LYS A 187 -12.05 -1.07 22.16
CA LYS A 187 -11.97 -0.01 21.14
C LYS A 187 -12.63 -0.40 19.82
N ILE A 188 -12.61 -1.68 19.45
CA ILE A 188 -13.30 -2.17 18.24
C ILE A 188 -14.80 -2.12 18.46
N ILE A 189 -15.27 -2.54 19.64
CA ILE A 189 -16.68 -2.49 20.02
C ILE A 189 -17.18 -1.04 19.99
N ASP A 190 -16.46 -0.11 20.60
CA ASP A 190 -16.79 1.31 20.59
C ASP A 190 -16.86 1.86 19.16
N ALA A 191 -15.88 1.54 18.31
CA ALA A 191 -15.84 2.00 16.91
C ALA A 191 -16.97 1.38 16.07
N TRP A 192 -17.42 0.16 16.40
CA TRP A 192 -18.56 -0.49 15.77
C TRP A 192 -19.90 0.07 16.25
N ASP A 193 -20.05 0.32 17.53
CA ASP A 193 -21.29 0.81 18.13
C ASP A 193 -21.51 2.31 17.89
N GLN A 194 -20.43 3.08 17.84
CA GLN A 194 -20.42 4.53 17.64
C GLN A 194 -19.45 4.93 16.52
N PRO A 195 -19.76 4.60 15.25
CA PRO A 195 -18.89 4.93 14.13
C PRO A 195 -18.79 6.46 13.95
N ARG A 196 -17.57 6.94 13.68
CA ARG A 196 -17.27 8.37 13.48
C ARG A 196 -17.83 8.94 12.17
N HIS A 197 -18.14 8.09 11.22
CA HIS A 197 -18.65 8.49 9.90
C HIS A 197 -20.02 7.88 9.65
N GLU A 198 -20.96 8.68 9.15
CA GLU A 198 -22.32 8.26 8.87
C GLU A 198 -22.42 7.06 7.90
N GLU A 199 -21.47 6.96 6.96
CA GLU A 199 -21.39 5.84 6.02
C GLU A 199 -21.17 4.47 6.69
N PHE A 200 -20.69 4.45 7.94
CA PHE A 200 -20.48 3.23 8.74
C PHE A 200 -21.60 2.96 9.76
N MET A 201 -22.62 3.81 9.81
CA MET A 201 -23.83 3.59 10.64
C MET A 201 -24.59 2.31 10.27
N PRO A 202 -24.75 1.93 8.98
CA PRO A 202 -25.33 0.65 8.64
C PRO A 202 -24.46 -0.49 9.20
N ARG A 203 -25.08 -1.41 9.95
CA ARG A 203 -24.37 -2.55 10.56
C ARG A 203 -24.08 -3.63 9.51
N THR A 204 -23.06 -3.38 8.70
CA THR A 204 -22.61 -4.25 7.60
C THR A 204 -21.21 -4.83 7.86
N ALA A 205 -20.82 -5.81 7.06
CA ALA A 205 -19.46 -6.30 7.06
C ALA A 205 -18.43 -5.19 6.80
N TRP A 206 -18.77 -4.21 5.92
CA TRP A 206 -17.94 -3.04 5.63
C TRP A 206 -17.73 -2.15 6.85
N SER A 207 -18.79 -1.89 7.60
CA SER A 207 -18.72 -1.09 8.84
C SER A 207 -17.81 -1.75 9.88
N LEU A 208 -17.93 -3.08 10.06
CA LEU A 208 -17.06 -3.81 10.98
C LEU A 208 -15.59 -3.85 10.48
N PHE A 209 -15.37 -4.04 9.19
CA PHE A 209 -14.03 -3.97 8.60
C PHE A 209 -13.36 -2.63 8.91
N ASN A 210 -14.12 -1.52 8.75
CA ASN A 210 -13.59 -0.18 9.05
C ASN A 210 -13.38 0.05 10.54
N ALA A 211 -14.25 -0.44 11.43
CA ALA A 211 -14.06 -0.36 12.87
C ALA A 211 -12.75 -1.06 13.31
N VAL A 212 -12.47 -2.26 12.80
CA VAL A 212 -11.20 -2.96 13.07
C VAL A 212 -10.01 -2.19 12.50
N THR A 213 -10.13 -1.68 11.28
CA THR A 213 -9.08 -0.92 10.60
C THR A 213 -8.72 0.37 11.34
N GLU A 214 -9.72 1.08 11.89
CA GLU A 214 -9.50 2.30 12.66
C GLU A 214 -8.62 2.03 13.90
N VAL A 215 -8.87 0.90 14.56
CA VAL A 215 -8.06 0.49 15.72
C VAL A 215 -6.66 0.01 15.31
N LEU A 216 -6.50 -0.57 14.11
CA LEU A 216 -5.20 -0.97 13.57
C LEU A 216 -4.28 0.22 13.31
N LYS A 217 -4.81 1.40 12.92
CA LYS A 217 -4.01 2.61 12.65
C LYS A 217 -3.14 3.07 13.82
N ALA A 218 -3.49 2.69 15.05
CA ALA A 218 -2.72 3.01 16.24
C ALA A 218 -1.55 2.05 16.51
N GLY A 219 -1.30 1.06 15.66
CA GLY A 219 -0.20 0.10 15.76
C GLY A 219 1.09 0.57 15.08
N ARG A 220 2.15 -0.24 15.18
CA ARG A 220 3.40 0.01 14.44
C ARG A 220 3.20 -0.27 12.94
N PRO A 221 3.82 0.50 12.03
CA PRO A 221 3.58 0.38 10.59
C PRO A 221 3.74 -1.04 10.03
N ARG A 222 4.78 -1.77 10.42
CA ARG A 222 5.01 -3.15 9.96
C ARG A 222 3.91 -4.11 10.42
N GLU A 223 3.52 -4.00 11.69
CA GLU A 223 2.46 -4.82 12.27
C GLU A 223 1.11 -4.53 11.61
N GLN A 224 0.86 -3.26 11.25
CA GLN A 224 -0.36 -2.85 10.53
C GLN A 224 -0.50 -3.52 9.17
N VAL A 225 0.58 -3.64 8.41
CA VAL A 225 0.55 -4.27 7.09
C VAL A 225 0.15 -5.74 7.19
N GLU A 226 0.85 -6.51 8.03
CA GLU A 226 0.56 -7.92 8.23
C GLU A 226 -0.86 -8.13 8.77
N ALA A 227 -1.28 -7.30 9.73
CA ALA A 227 -2.61 -7.34 10.31
C ALA A 227 -3.70 -7.01 9.27
N SER A 228 -3.46 -6.02 8.39
CA SER A 228 -4.39 -5.66 7.32
C SER A 228 -4.58 -6.78 6.30
N LEU A 229 -3.50 -7.49 5.93
CA LEU A 229 -3.58 -8.65 5.04
C LEU A 229 -4.39 -9.79 5.67
N ARG A 230 -4.15 -10.09 6.96
CA ARG A 230 -4.92 -11.09 7.70
C ARG A 230 -6.38 -10.70 7.84
N LEU A 231 -6.67 -9.40 8.08
CA LEU A 231 -8.02 -8.88 8.16
C LEU A 231 -8.77 -9.07 6.83
N SER A 232 -8.16 -8.68 5.72
CA SER A 232 -8.73 -8.90 4.40
C SER A 232 -9.02 -10.38 4.13
N THR A 233 -8.10 -11.26 4.49
CA THR A 233 -8.29 -12.70 4.37
C THR A 233 -9.47 -13.21 5.23
N LEU A 234 -9.57 -12.75 6.47
CA LEU A 234 -10.69 -13.11 7.36
C LEU A 234 -12.04 -12.69 6.76
N PHE A 235 -12.14 -11.45 6.24
CA PHE A 235 -13.39 -10.99 5.66
C PHE A 235 -13.74 -11.69 4.34
N ARG A 236 -12.76 -12.11 3.54
CA ARG A 236 -13.01 -12.95 2.35
C ARG A 236 -13.68 -14.26 2.71
N THR A 237 -13.30 -14.92 3.82
CA THR A 237 -13.96 -16.15 4.27
C THR A 237 -15.40 -15.95 4.73
N VAL A 238 -15.80 -14.71 5.00
CA VAL A 238 -17.16 -14.36 5.40
C VAL A 238 -18.05 -14.04 4.19
N LEU A 239 -17.42 -13.66 3.07
CA LEU A 239 -18.10 -13.35 1.80
C LEU A 239 -18.28 -14.60 0.92
N SER A 240 -17.50 -15.68 1.16
CA SER A 240 -17.63 -16.97 0.50
C SER A 240 -18.74 -17.81 1.13
#